data_7a1bd73dc901763b578afe697f3a9ffd
#
_entry.id   7a1bd73dc901763b578afe697f3a9ffd
#
_cell.length_a   1.000
_cell.length_b   1.000
_cell.length_c   1.000
_cell.angle_alpha   90.00
_cell.angle_beta   90.00
_cell.angle_gamma   90.00
#
_symmetry.space_group_name_H-M   'P 1'
#
loop_
_entity.id
_entity.type
_entity.pdbx_description
1 polymer ?
#
loop_
_entity_poly.entity_id
_entity_poly.type
_entity_poly.pdbx_seq_one_letter_code
_entity_poly.pdbx_strand_id
1 'polypeptide(L)'
;MREWADFTTETGGDGGLTLALSGPMVVASIGVIDRRLRELEEPVAKLDLSGVSAIDTVGAWIVWRVARDNDAKITGTSEQAERLIAAVRGASGEGEIGAPRLPLFTRVADAVGRLVSETGHGSVGILGFLGAVLTGVASLIRHPSRFRTTALVRQVELVGVSALGIIGLMSFLIGIVIAQQGAVQLRQFGAEIYTINLTGRLSLRELGVLMTAIMVAGRSGSAFAAQIGTMKLTEEIDAMRTIGVSPIEALVIPRVLAAVLMMPLLGFYAAVCSIIGGAFLGSMTLEIPFFTFLSRIQEVVPLHDVWVGMVKAPVFGLIVALTGCYQGMQVKGNSEEVGLRTTMAVVQAIFMVIVLDAFFAVFFTEVGWG
;
A
#
# COMPACT_ATOMS: atom_id res chain seq x y z
N MET A 1 17.99 -44.87 4.55
CA MET A 1 18.27 -43.78 3.59
C MET A 1 16.96 -43.44 2.90
N ARG A 2 16.63 -42.16 2.74
CA ARG A 2 15.48 -41.80 1.90
C ARG A 2 15.86 -42.03 0.45
N GLU A 3 15.21 -42.95 -0.24
CA GLU A 3 15.33 -43.13 -1.67
C GLU A 3 14.72 -41.91 -2.36
N TRP A 4 15.49 -41.29 -3.24
CA TRP A 4 15.02 -40.18 -4.07
C TRP A 4 14.69 -40.66 -5.47
N ALA A 5 13.74 -40.05 -6.12
CA ALA A 5 13.49 -40.25 -7.54
C ALA A 5 14.72 -39.77 -8.34
N ASP A 6 15.17 -40.57 -9.30
CA ASP A 6 16.24 -40.22 -10.24
C ASP A 6 15.95 -40.77 -11.62
N PHE A 7 16.70 -40.33 -12.63
CA PHE A 7 16.60 -40.85 -13.98
C PHE A 7 17.96 -41.01 -14.61
N THR A 8 18.07 -41.99 -15.48
CA THR A 8 19.23 -42.20 -16.37
C THR A 8 18.80 -42.09 -17.81
N THR A 9 19.69 -41.54 -18.65
CA THR A 9 19.49 -41.43 -20.10
C THR A 9 20.32 -42.46 -20.82
N GLU A 10 19.67 -43.27 -21.67
CA GLU A 10 20.32 -44.24 -22.52
C GLU A 10 19.99 -43.92 -23.98
N THR A 11 21.01 -43.90 -24.85
CA THR A 11 20.80 -43.69 -26.26
C THR A 11 20.41 -45.03 -26.90
N GLY A 12 19.17 -45.16 -27.33
CA GLY A 12 18.68 -46.39 -27.99
C GLY A 12 19.26 -46.56 -29.38
N GLY A 13 19.36 -47.82 -29.85
CA GLY A 13 19.92 -48.17 -31.16
C GLY A 13 19.21 -47.54 -32.36
N ASP A 14 18.02 -46.93 -32.19
CA ASP A 14 17.23 -46.19 -33.20
C ASP A 14 17.44 -44.67 -33.17
N GLY A 15 18.46 -44.18 -32.44
CA GLY A 15 18.79 -42.76 -32.41
C GLY A 15 17.89 -41.88 -31.50
N GLY A 16 16.97 -42.48 -30.77
CA GLY A 16 16.09 -41.78 -29.79
C GLY A 16 16.58 -41.95 -28.35
N LEU A 17 16.42 -40.91 -27.53
CA LEU A 17 16.78 -40.94 -26.12
C LEU A 17 15.75 -41.79 -25.33
N THR A 18 16.23 -42.81 -24.60
CA THR A 18 15.41 -43.57 -23.65
C THR A 18 15.67 -43.03 -22.25
N LEU A 19 14.63 -42.62 -21.56
CA LEU A 19 14.69 -42.09 -20.17
C LEU A 19 14.20 -43.18 -19.21
N ALA A 20 15.10 -43.78 -18.45
CA ALA A 20 14.77 -44.77 -17.43
C ALA A 20 14.62 -44.07 -16.06
N LEU A 21 13.38 -44.08 -15.52
CA LEU A 21 13.02 -43.51 -14.24
C LEU A 21 13.21 -44.53 -13.13
N SER A 22 13.75 -44.14 -11.99
CA SER A 22 14.01 -45.01 -10.84
C SER A 22 13.65 -44.34 -9.51
N GLY A 23 13.32 -45.19 -8.52
CA GLY A 23 12.93 -44.73 -7.18
C GLY A 23 11.47 -44.29 -7.05
N PRO A 24 11.08 -43.66 -5.93
CA PRO A 24 9.70 -43.27 -5.67
C PRO A 24 9.31 -41.98 -6.38
N MET A 25 8.40 -42.06 -7.35
CA MET A 25 7.81 -40.94 -8.08
C MET A 25 6.60 -40.36 -7.31
N VAL A 26 6.87 -39.76 -6.14
CA VAL A 26 5.83 -39.19 -5.26
C VAL A 26 6.15 -37.73 -4.94
N VAL A 27 5.13 -36.95 -4.52
CA VAL A 27 5.26 -35.50 -4.20
C VAL A 27 6.48 -35.19 -3.35
N ALA A 28 6.80 -36.04 -2.35
CA ALA A 28 7.90 -35.81 -1.43
C ALA A 28 9.31 -35.95 -2.04
N SER A 29 9.45 -36.63 -3.19
CA SER A 29 10.74 -36.95 -3.81
C SER A 29 10.95 -36.36 -5.21
N ILE A 30 9.89 -35.85 -5.81
CA ILE A 30 9.83 -35.50 -7.24
C ILE A 30 10.33 -34.10 -7.59
N GLY A 31 10.43 -33.19 -6.59
CA GLY A 31 10.72 -31.76 -6.87
C GLY A 31 12.06 -31.49 -7.55
N VAL A 32 13.09 -32.31 -7.28
CA VAL A 32 14.41 -32.16 -7.90
C VAL A 32 14.40 -32.72 -9.32
N ILE A 33 13.72 -33.84 -9.54
CA ILE A 33 13.68 -34.51 -10.85
C ILE A 33 12.84 -33.72 -11.85
N ASP A 34 11.76 -33.07 -11.43
CA ASP A 34 10.91 -32.26 -12.33
C ASP A 34 11.68 -31.09 -12.96
N ARG A 35 12.56 -30.45 -12.21
CA ARG A 35 13.42 -29.38 -12.73
C ARG A 35 14.39 -29.90 -13.78
N ARG A 36 15.08 -31.00 -13.48
CA ARG A 36 16.05 -31.62 -14.39
C ARG A 36 15.37 -32.17 -15.66
N LEU A 37 14.13 -32.68 -15.58
CA LEU A 37 13.35 -33.13 -16.71
C LEU A 37 12.93 -31.98 -17.63
N ARG A 38 12.74 -30.79 -17.11
CA ARG A 38 12.44 -29.58 -17.91
C ARG A 38 13.65 -28.99 -18.61
N GLU A 39 14.85 -29.28 -18.11
CA GLU A 39 16.14 -28.80 -18.65
C GLU A 39 16.67 -29.72 -19.77
N LEU A 40 15.99 -30.85 -20.07
CA LEU A 40 16.38 -31.72 -21.15
C LEU A 40 16.05 -31.08 -22.51
N GLU A 41 17.09 -30.82 -23.29
CA GLU A 41 16.97 -30.24 -24.65
C GLU A 41 16.75 -31.28 -25.73
N GLU A 42 17.09 -32.56 -25.47
CA GLU A 42 16.96 -33.65 -26.43
C GLU A 42 15.56 -34.30 -26.35
N PRO A 43 14.94 -34.61 -27.51
CA PRO A 43 13.62 -35.24 -27.53
C PRO A 43 13.69 -36.70 -27.02
N VAL A 44 12.84 -37.03 -26.07
CA VAL A 44 12.74 -38.36 -25.46
C VAL A 44 11.82 -39.24 -26.31
N ALA A 45 12.33 -40.36 -26.80
CA ALA A 45 11.55 -41.31 -27.59
C ALA A 45 10.85 -42.39 -26.75
N LYS A 46 11.43 -42.72 -25.58
CA LYS A 46 10.91 -43.80 -24.72
C LYS A 46 11.08 -43.46 -23.26
N LEU A 47 10.04 -43.73 -22.46
CA LEU A 47 10.03 -43.60 -20.99
C LEU A 47 9.92 -45.01 -20.40
N ASP A 48 10.94 -45.44 -19.66
CA ASP A 48 10.93 -46.71 -18.94
C ASP A 48 10.69 -46.49 -17.45
N LEU A 49 9.61 -47.07 -16.92
CA LEU A 49 9.16 -46.99 -15.55
C LEU A 49 9.48 -48.23 -14.71
N SER A 50 10.25 -49.21 -15.29
CA SER A 50 10.53 -50.47 -14.59
C SER A 50 11.28 -50.31 -13.27
N GLY A 51 12.03 -49.20 -13.09
CA GLY A 51 12.73 -48.86 -11.87
C GLY A 51 11.92 -48.05 -10.84
N VAL A 52 10.67 -47.71 -11.12
CA VAL A 52 9.81 -46.90 -10.24
C VAL A 52 9.24 -47.79 -9.13
N SER A 53 9.63 -47.48 -7.86
CA SER A 53 9.20 -48.24 -6.69
C SER A 53 7.81 -47.88 -6.18
N ALA A 54 7.42 -46.60 -6.32
CA ALA A 54 6.09 -46.07 -5.95
C ALA A 54 5.75 -44.89 -6.82
N ILE A 55 4.45 -44.70 -7.13
CA ILE A 55 3.98 -43.58 -7.95
C ILE A 55 2.67 -43.04 -7.35
N ASP A 56 2.56 -41.71 -7.28
CA ASP A 56 1.32 -41.02 -6.91
C ASP A 56 0.76 -40.19 -8.10
N THR A 57 -0.33 -39.47 -7.87
CA THR A 57 -0.99 -38.66 -8.91
C THR A 57 -0.06 -37.60 -9.51
N VAL A 58 0.85 -37.00 -8.71
CA VAL A 58 1.80 -35.99 -9.18
C VAL A 58 2.89 -36.64 -10.04
N GLY A 59 3.41 -37.79 -9.60
CA GLY A 59 4.35 -38.60 -10.39
C GLY A 59 3.75 -39.04 -11.72
N ALA A 60 2.52 -39.55 -11.70
CA ALA A 60 1.78 -39.94 -12.91
C ALA A 60 1.57 -38.76 -13.86
N TRP A 61 1.30 -37.57 -13.32
CA TRP A 61 1.15 -36.35 -14.12
C TRP A 61 2.45 -35.93 -14.80
N ILE A 62 3.59 -35.99 -14.09
CA ILE A 62 4.89 -35.67 -14.67
C ILE A 62 5.26 -36.66 -15.78
N VAL A 63 5.07 -37.96 -15.55
CA VAL A 63 5.31 -38.99 -16.54
C VAL A 63 4.44 -38.76 -17.81
N TRP A 64 3.14 -38.53 -17.61
CA TRP A 64 2.22 -38.23 -18.69
C TRP A 64 2.59 -36.96 -19.46
N ARG A 65 2.97 -35.89 -18.74
CA ARG A 65 3.41 -34.63 -19.35
C ARG A 65 4.65 -34.83 -20.23
N VAL A 66 5.70 -35.47 -19.69
CA VAL A 66 6.94 -35.71 -20.44
C VAL A 66 6.65 -36.61 -21.68
N ALA A 67 5.80 -37.61 -21.53
CA ALA A 67 5.39 -38.46 -22.63
C ALA A 67 4.63 -37.68 -23.72
N ARG A 68 3.69 -36.85 -23.34
CA ARG A 68 2.91 -35.99 -24.24
C ARG A 68 3.78 -34.96 -24.96
N ASP A 69 4.63 -34.26 -24.21
CA ASP A 69 5.43 -33.16 -24.75
C ASP A 69 6.52 -33.63 -25.72
N ASN A 70 6.94 -34.91 -25.62
CA ASN A 70 7.95 -35.54 -26.50
C ASN A 70 7.41 -36.62 -27.43
N ASP A 71 6.10 -36.88 -27.40
CA ASP A 71 5.46 -38.03 -28.11
C ASP A 71 6.12 -39.37 -27.74
N ALA A 72 6.57 -39.50 -26.49
CA ALA A 72 7.35 -40.63 -26.01
C ALA A 72 6.49 -41.83 -25.63
N LYS A 73 6.95 -43.05 -25.96
CA LYS A 73 6.26 -44.30 -25.62
C LYS A 73 6.60 -44.71 -24.18
N ILE A 74 5.57 -44.88 -23.34
CA ILE A 74 5.72 -45.32 -21.94
C ILE A 74 5.82 -46.83 -21.91
N THR A 75 6.80 -47.39 -21.19
CA THR A 75 7.04 -48.82 -21.00
C THR A 75 7.41 -49.14 -19.55
N GLY A 76 7.31 -50.44 -19.17
CA GLY A 76 7.69 -50.86 -17.79
C GLY A 76 6.72 -50.39 -16.71
N THR A 77 5.45 -50.11 -17.04
CA THR A 77 4.45 -49.62 -16.10
C THR A 77 3.95 -50.72 -15.17
N SER A 78 3.84 -50.42 -13.87
CA SER A 78 3.05 -51.25 -12.94
C SER A 78 1.55 -51.00 -13.15
N GLU A 79 0.70 -51.95 -12.73
CA GLU A 79 -0.77 -51.81 -12.84
C GLU A 79 -1.29 -50.55 -12.15
N GLN A 80 -0.67 -50.15 -11.05
CA GLN A 80 -1.01 -48.92 -10.34
C GLN A 80 -0.61 -47.67 -11.14
N ALA A 81 0.59 -47.68 -11.73
CA ALA A 81 1.07 -46.59 -12.57
C ALA A 81 0.19 -46.37 -13.78
N GLU A 82 -0.22 -47.47 -14.44
CA GLU A 82 -1.08 -47.41 -15.60
C GLU A 82 -2.46 -46.84 -15.31
N ARG A 83 -3.08 -47.24 -14.19
CA ARG A 83 -4.36 -46.68 -13.72
C ARG A 83 -4.26 -45.18 -13.43
N LEU A 84 -3.19 -44.74 -12.75
CA LEU A 84 -2.99 -43.31 -12.39
C LEU A 84 -2.70 -42.47 -13.66
N ILE A 85 -1.88 -42.96 -14.56
CA ILE A 85 -1.58 -42.27 -15.82
C ILE A 85 -2.85 -42.19 -16.72
N ALA A 86 -3.67 -43.25 -16.77
CA ALA A 86 -4.95 -43.22 -17.49
C ALA A 86 -5.94 -42.25 -16.86
N ALA A 87 -6.02 -42.17 -15.51
CA ALA A 87 -6.84 -41.19 -14.80
C ALA A 87 -6.41 -39.76 -15.06
N VAL A 88 -5.10 -39.50 -15.02
CA VAL A 88 -4.53 -38.18 -15.33
C VAL A 88 -4.80 -37.81 -16.79
N ARG A 89 -4.62 -38.74 -17.74
CA ARG A 89 -4.94 -38.52 -19.16
C ARG A 89 -6.41 -38.17 -19.36
N GLY A 90 -7.33 -38.86 -18.66
CA GLY A 90 -8.76 -38.60 -18.75
C GLY A 90 -9.20 -37.28 -18.08
N ALA A 91 -8.49 -36.87 -17.04
CA ALA A 91 -8.74 -35.60 -16.32
C ALA A 91 -8.09 -34.40 -17.05
N SER A 92 -7.04 -34.65 -17.84
CA SER A 92 -6.38 -33.64 -18.66
C SER A 92 -7.12 -33.52 -20.01
N GLY A 93 -8.37 -33.03 -19.98
CA GLY A 93 -9.06 -32.63 -21.20
C GLY A 93 -8.23 -31.58 -21.94
N GLU A 94 -8.42 -31.47 -23.27
CA GLU A 94 -7.75 -30.51 -24.17
C GLU A 94 -8.02 -29.03 -23.84
N GLY A 95 -7.94 -28.67 -22.60
CA GLY A 95 -7.95 -27.28 -22.12
C GLY A 95 -6.50 -26.82 -21.92
N GLU A 96 -5.98 -26.03 -22.85
CA GLU A 96 -4.84 -25.16 -22.52
C GLU A 96 -5.11 -24.48 -21.18
N ILE A 97 -4.37 -24.89 -20.13
CA ILE A 97 -4.34 -24.17 -18.83
C ILE A 97 -3.46 -22.91 -18.98
N GLY A 98 -3.49 -22.29 -20.12
CA GLY A 98 -3.04 -20.94 -20.35
C GLY A 98 -4.29 -20.07 -20.37
N ALA A 99 -4.49 -19.21 -19.36
CA ALA A 99 -5.48 -18.16 -19.48
C ALA A 99 -5.31 -17.51 -20.88
N PRO A 100 -6.38 -17.38 -21.69
CA PRO A 100 -6.26 -16.84 -23.04
C PRO A 100 -5.48 -15.54 -22.95
N ARG A 101 -4.40 -15.42 -23.74
CA ARG A 101 -3.60 -14.20 -23.81
C ARG A 101 -4.47 -13.13 -24.46
N LEU A 102 -5.26 -12.45 -23.62
CA LEU A 102 -6.07 -11.32 -24.05
C LEU A 102 -5.15 -10.30 -24.75
N PRO A 103 -5.57 -9.70 -25.87
CA PRO A 103 -4.81 -8.66 -26.55
C PRO A 103 -4.48 -7.52 -25.56
N LEU A 104 -3.33 -6.87 -25.76
CA LEU A 104 -2.81 -5.83 -24.84
C LEU A 104 -3.86 -4.79 -24.46
N PHE A 105 -4.74 -4.41 -25.39
CA PHE A 105 -5.80 -3.42 -25.17
C PHE A 105 -6.85 -3.91 -24.15
N THR A 106 -7.26 -5.16 -24.21
CA THR A 106 -8.22 -5.74 -23.26
C THR A 106 -7.57 -5.98 -21.89
N ARG A 107 -6.27 -6.28 -21.82
CA ARG A 107 -5.52 -6.35 -20.54
C ARG A 107 -5.46 -5.02 -19.84
N VAL A 108 -5.17 -3.95 -20.58
CA VAL A 108 -5.14 -2.57 -19.99
C VAL A 108 -6.54 -2.17 -19.56
N ALA A 109 -7.56 -2.39 -20.40
CA ALA A 109 -8.95 -2.08 -20.05
C ALA A 109 -9.43 -2.87 -18.83
N ASP A 110 -9.08 -4.16 -18.72
CA ASP A 110 -9.44 -5.01 -17.58
C ASP A 110 -8.65 -4.64 -16.32
N ALA A 111 -7.37 -4.27 -16.45
CA ALA A 111 -6.57 -3.76 -15.34
C ALA A 111 -7.11 -2.41 -14.82
N VAL A 112 -7.46 -1.49 -15.72
CA VAL A 112 -8.08 -0.21 -15.37
C VAL A 112 -9.48 -0.43 -14.80
N GLY A 113 -10.28 -1.32 -15.39
CA GLY A 113 -11.62 -1.65 -14.90
C GLY A 113 -11.59 -2.25 -13.49
N ARG A 114 -10.65 -3.15 -13.21
CA ARG A 114 -10.43 -3.70 -11.85
C ARG A 114 -9.98 -2.62 -10.89
N LEU A 115 -9.00 -1.80 -11.27
CA LEU A 115 -8.53 -0.69 -10.44
C LEU A 115 -9.66 0.28 -10.08
N VAL A 116 -10.48 0.66 -11.05
CA VAL A 116 -11.65 1.56 -10.84
C VAL A 116 -12.70 0.87 -9.97
N SER A 117 -13.00 -0.40 -10.21
CA SER A 117 -13.98 -1.17 -9.42
C SER A 117 -13.51 -1.37 -7.98
N GLU A 118 -12.25 -1.76 -7.77
CA GLU A 118 -11.66 -1.94 -6.43
C GLU A 118 -11.59 -0.61 -5.67
N THR A 119 -11.22 0.49 -6.35
CA THR A 119 -11.22 1.83 -5.77
C THR A 119 -12.64 2.28 -5.43
N GLY A 120 -13.62 2.00 -6.28
CA GLY A 120 -15.03 2.30 -6.04
C GLY A 120 -15.59 1.55 -4.82
N HIS A 121 -15.36 0.25 -4.73
CA HIS A 121 -15.77 -0.55 -3.58
C HIS A 121 -15.03 -0.14 -2.29
N GLY A 122 -13.75 0.23 -2.40
CA GLY A 122 -12.98 0.78 -1.28
C GLY A 122 -13.56 2.08 -0.76
N SER A 123 -13.98 2.99 -1.64
CA SER A 123 -14.56 4.29 -1.27
C SER A 123 -15.92 4.14 -0.57
N VAL A 124 -16.79 3.26 -1.06
CA VAL A 124 -18.06 2.93 -0.40
C VAL A 124 -17.81 2.31 0.99
N GLY A 125 -16.83 1.44 1.11
CA GLY A 125 -16.42 0.86 2.39
C GLY A 125 -15.95 1.91 3.41
N ILE A 126 -15.18 2.91 2.96
CA ILE A 126 -14.73 4.02 3.83
C ILE A 126 -15.92 4.91 4.24
N LEU A 127 -16.86 5.19 3.35
CA LEU A 127 -18.08 5.95 3.69
C LEU A 127 -18.93 5.21 4.72
N GLY A 128 -19.09 3.90 4.58
CA GLY A 128 -19.75 3.06 5.58
C GLY A 128 -19.02 3.06 6.92
N PHE A 129 -17.68 3.03 6.89
CA PHE A 129 -16.85 3.12 8.09
C PHE A 129 -16.93 4.50 8.75
N LEU A 130 -16.98 5.58 7.96
CA LEU A 130 -17.24 6.92 8.45
C LEU A 130 -18.59 6.99 9.18
N GLY A 131 -19.64 6.40 8.61
CA GLY A 131 -20.95 6.30 9.27
C GLY A 131 -20.87 5.58 10.63
N ALA A 132 -20.11 4.50 10.71
CA ALA A 132 -19.86 3.77 11.96
C ALA A 132 -19.07 4.60 12.98
N VAL A 133 -18.11 5.42 12.55
CA VAL A 133 -17.37 6.34 13.42
C VAL A 133 -18.29 7.46 13.91
N LEU A 134 -19.11 8.04 13.04
CA LEU A 134 -20.06 9.10 13.44
C LEU A 134 -21.10 8.60 14.44
N THR A 135 -21.62 7.38 14.25
CA THR A 135 -22.53 6.76 15.24
C THR A 135 -21.82 6.46 16.55
N GLY A 136 -20.56 6.03 16.51
CA GLY A 136 -19.72 5.84 17.70
C GLY A 136 -19.47 7.15 18.44
N VAL A 137 -19.17 8.24 17.73
CA VAL A 137 -19.01 9.59 18.34
C VAL A 137 -20.34 10.05 18.97
N ALA A 138 -21.46 9.85 18.29
CA ALA A 138 -22.78 10.18 18.84
C ALA A 138 -23.11 9.36 20.11
N SER A 139 -22.74 8.08 20.13
CA SER A 139 -22.83 7.21 21.32
C SER A 139 -21.99 7.76 22.47
N LEU A 140 -20.77 8.19 22.17
CA LEU A 140 -19.84 8.71 23.16
C LEU A 140 -20.28 10.05 23.77
N ILE A 141 -20.89 10.91 22.96
CA ILE A 141 -21.52 12.17 23.44
C ILE A 141 -22.67 11.88 24.41
N ARG A 142 -23.45 10.81 24.15
CA ARG A 142 -24.53 10.38 25.06
C ARG A 142 -24.04 9.71 26.34
N HIS A 143 -22.88 9.06 26.26
CA HIS A 143 -22.27 8.30 27.37
C HIS A 143 -20.81 8.70 27.59
N PRO A 144 -20.52 9.91 28.08
CA PRO A 144 -19.16 10.45 28.17
C PRO A 144 -18.26 9.64 29.13
N SER A 145 -18.83 8.89 30.06
CA SER A 145 -18.09 8.00 30.97
C SER A 145 -17.30 6.87 30.27
N ARG A 146 -17.68 6.53 29.02
CA ARG A 146 -16.97 5.51 28.20
C ARG A 146 -15.74 6.07 27.49
N PHE A 147 -15.57 7.38 27.46
CA PHE A 147 -14.47 8.03 26.76
C PHE A 147 -13.13 7.81 27.48
N ARG A 148 -12.18 7.22 26.77
CA ARG A 148 -10.83 6.93 27.25
C ARG A 148 -9.90 8.12 27.00
N THR A 149 -9.89 9.11 27.89
CA THR A 149 -9.03 10.30 27.77
C THR A 149 -7.55 9.95 27.68
N THR A 150 -7.09 8.98 28.45
CA THR A 150 -5.70 8.49 28.42
C THR A 150 -5.31 7.95 27.04
N ALA A 151 -6.23 7.26 26.35
CA ALA A 151 -5.99 6.78 24.99
C ALA A 151 -5.88 7.94 24.00
N LEU A 152 -6.73 8.98 24.13
CA LEU A 152 -6.64 10.18 23.31
C LEU A 152 -5.29 10.90 23.52
N VAL A 153 -4.89 11.16 24.77
CA VAL A 153 -3.63 11.85 25.07
C VAL A 153 -2.45 11.10 24.49
N ARG A 154 -2.41 9.78 24.61
CA ARG A 154 -1.36 8.96 24.02
C ARG A 154 -1.34 9.05 22.48
N GLN A 155 -2.51 9.09 21.83
CA GLN A 155 -2.58 9.26 20.38
C GLN A 155 -2.17 10.67 19.95
N VAL A 156 -2.50 11.70 20.70
CA VAL A 156 -2.04 13.09 20.50
C VAL A 156 -0.51 13.16 20.58
N GLU A 157 0.10 12.52 21.54
CA GLU A 157 1.56 12.44 21.66
C GLU A 157 2.19 11.73 20.45
N LEU A 158 1.62 10.58 20.04
CA LEU A 158 2.12 9.79 18.92
C LEU A 158 1.95 10.48 17.58
N VAL A 159 0.82 11.14 17.32
CA VAL A 159 0.55 11.82 16.06
C VAL A 159 1.24 13.17 16.00
N GLY A 160 1.20 13.92 17.11
CA GLY A 160 1.68 15.30 17.20
C GLY A 160 3.15 15.40 17.58
N VAL A 161 3.45 15.21 18.86
CA VAL A 161 4.77 15.54 19.43
C VAL A 161 5.89 14.79 18.73
N SER A 162 5.73 13.50 18.54
CA SER A 162 6.75 12.66 17.91
C SER A 162 6.95 12.93 16.42
N ALA A 163 6.07 13.69 15.76
CA ALA A 163 6.18 14.09 14.36
C ALA A 163 6.84 15.45 14.15
N LEU A 164 6.94 16.30 15.21
CA LEU A 164 7.42 17.69 15.11
C LEU A 164 8.81 17.79 14.45
N GLY A 165 9.77 16.95 14.85
CA GLY A 165 11.12 17.04 14.34
C GLY A 165 11.20 16.84 12.84
N ILE A 166 10.54 15.80 12.32
CA ILE A 166 10.57 15.47 10.89
C ILE A 166 9.74 16.46 10.07
N ILE A 167 8.56 16.86 10.56
CA ILE A 167 7.71 17.85 9.89
C ILE A 167 8.44 19.19 9.82
N GLY A 168 9.06 19.63 10.93
CA GLY A 168 9.80 20.88 10.95
C GLY A 168 10.97 20.91 9.98
N LEU A 169 11.79 19.86 9.98
CA LEU A 169 12.94 19.77 9.06
C LEU A 169 12.49 19.76 7.61
N MET A 170 11.53 18.91 7.26
CA MET A 170 11.05 18.79 5.89
C MET A 170 10.39 20.08 5.40
N SER A 171 9.56 20.72 6.24
CA SER A 171 8.92 21.98 5.89
C SER A 171 9.93 23.11 5.73
N PHE A 172 10.95 23.17 6.58
CA PHE A 172 12.06 24.11 6.46
C PHE A 172 12.79 23.96 5.11
N LEU A 173 13.14 22.73 4.72
CA LEU A 173 13.79 22.46 3.43
C LEU A 173 12.88 22.81 2.24
N ILE A 174 11.60 22.50 2.32
CA ILE A 174 10.62 22.88 1.30
C ILE A 174 10.54 24.38 1.16
N GLY A 175 10.53 25.12 2.28
CA GLY A 175 10.56 26.59 2.27
C GLY A 175 11.76 27.17 1.55
N ILE A 176 12.94 26.59 1.76
CA ILE A 176 14.16 26.94 1.01
C ILE A 176 13.96 26.72 -0.48
N VAL A 177 13.43 25.56 -0.88
CA VAL A 177 13.22 25.22 -2.29
C VAL A 177 12.22 26.16 -2.95
N ILE A 178 11.10 26.48 -2.29
CA ILE A 178 10.08 27.40 -2.80
C ILE A 178 10.67 28.79 -3.00
N ALA A 179 11.38 29.29 -2.01
CA ALA A 179 12.01 30.62 -2.09
C ALA A 179 13.07 30.67 -3.20
N GLN A 180 13.87 29.61 -3.34
CA GLN A 180 14.88 29.52 -4.42
C GLN A 180 14.23 29.52 -5.82
N GLN A 181 13.23 28.67 -6.02
CA GLN A 181 12.54 28.59 -7.31
C GLN A 181 11.76 29.86 -7.62
N GLY A 182 11.10 30.44 -6.62
CA GLY A 182 10.43 31.74 -6.74
C GLY A 182 11.39 32.85 -7.11
N ALA A 183 12.54 32.94 -6.46
CA ALA A 183 13.56 33.93 -6.72
C ALA A 183 14.10 33.84 -8.17
N VAL A 184 14.42 32.61 -8.62
CA VAL A 184 14.93 32.41 -10.02
C VAL A 184 13.90 32.81 -11.04
N GLN A 185 12.62 32.48 -10.85
CA GLN A 185 11.55 32.84 -11.79
C GLN A 185 11.26 34.35 -11.82
N LEU A 186 11.22 34.98 -10.63
CA LEU A 186 10.88 36.39 -10.51
C LEU A 186 12.03 37.34 -10.89
N ARG A 187 13.28 36.84 -10.80
CA ARG A 187 14.48 37.57 -11.24
C ARG A 187 14.42 37.99 -12.72
N GLN A 188 13.84 37.16 -13.57
CA GLN A 188 13.68 37.44 -15.00
C GLN A 188 12.82 38.71 -15.28
N PHE A 189 11.97 39.07 -14.33
CA PHE A 189 11.07 40.21 -14.38
C PHE A 189 11.52 41.37 -13.50
N GLY A 190 12.67 41.28 -12.81
CA GLY A 190 13.12 42.25 -11.82
C GLY A 190 12.19 42.36 -10.61
N ALA A 191 11.45 41.28 -10.31
CA ALA A 191 10.39 41.26 -9.33
C ALA A 191 10.72 40.32 -8.14
N GLU A 192 11.98 40.19 -7.79
CA GLU A 192 12.51 39.24 -6.78
C GLU A 192 11.85 39.41 -5.41
N ILE A 193 11.46 40.61 -5.04
CA ILE A 193 10.81 40.91 -3.75
C ILE A 193 9.47 40.17 -3.58
N TYR A 194 8.78 39.83 -4.67
CA TYR A 194 7.53 39.06 -4.62
C TYR A 194 7.75 37.59 -4.29
N THR A 195 9.00 37.11 -4.21
CA THR A 195 9.32 35.78 -3.65
C THR A 195 8.83 35.62 -2.22
N ILE A 196 8.85 36.71 -1.44
CA ILE A 196 8.36 36.73 -0.06
C ILE A 196 6.85 36.43 -0.03
N ASN A 197 6.10 37.13 -0.91
CA ASN A 197 4.65 37.00 -1.00
C ASN A 197 4.27 35.56 -1.42
N LEU A 198 4.96 35.04 -2.43
CA LEU A 198 4.76 33.67 -2.93
C LEU A 198 5.02 32.63 -1.85
N THR A 199 6.19 32.74 -1.17
CA THR A 199 6.57 31.79 -0.12
C THR A 199 5.58 31.83 1.04
N GLY A 200 5.19 33.01 1.50
CA GLY A 200 4.26 33.18 2.60
C GLY A 200 2.88 32.61 2.29
N ARG A 201 2.29 32.98 1.15
CA ARG A 201 0.96 32.53 0.76
C ARG A 201 0.92 31.02 0.52
N LEU A 202 1.86 30.47 -0.26
CA LEU A 202 1.92 29.04 -0.53
C LEU A 202 2.12 28.21 0.74
N SER A 203 2.98 28.66 1.66
CA SER A 203 3.25 27.93 2.91
C SER A 203 2.05 27.89 3.84
N LEU A 204 1.33 29.02 4.01
CA LEU A 204 0.20 29.11 4.92
C LEU A 204 -1.09 28.53 4.36
N ARG A 205 -1.34 28.73 3.07
CA ARG A 205 -2.59 28.37 2.41
C ARG A 205 -2.63 26.91 1.96
N GLU A 206 -1.52 26.39 1.39
CA GLU A 206 -1.53 25.11 0.71
C GLU A 206 -0.48 24.14 1.30
N LEU A 207 0.80 24.43 1.11
CA LEU A 207 1.87 23.47 1.28
C LEU A 207 2.10 23.04 2.72
N GLY A 208 1.94 23.95 3.69
CA GLY A 208 2.10 23.59 5.10
C GLY A 208 1.17 22.48 5.54
N VAL A 209 -0.09 22.58 5.18
CA VAL A 209 -1.12 21.60 5.56
C VAL A 209 -1.02 20.33 4.69
N LEU A 210 -0.86 20.49 3.36
CA LEU A 210 -0.77 19.36 2.43
C LEU A 210 0.44 18.47 2.75
N MET A 211 1.64 19.07 2.91
CA MET A 211 2.84 18.32 3.24
C MET A 211 2.74 17.63 4.60
N THR A 212 2.16 18.32 5.59
CA THR A 212 1.88 17.71 6.90
C THR A 212 0.96 16.50 6.74
N ALA A 213 -0.10 16.60 5.93
CA ALA A 213 -1.03 15.49 5.72
C ALA A 213 -0.34 14.28 5.06
N ILE A 214 0.52 14.50 4.06
CA ILE A 214 1.29 13.44 3.41
C ILE A 214 2.23 12.75 4.42
N MET A 215 2.91 13.53 5.28
CA MET A 215 3.83 12.98 6.27
C MET A 215 3.11 12.22 7.37
N VAL A 216 1.98 12.75 7.85
CA VAL A 216 1.13 12.09 8.86
C VAL A 216 0.49 10.83 8.26
N ALA A 217 0.10 10.82 7.00
CA ALA A 217 -0.39 9.62 6.30
C ALA A 217 0.68 8.54 6.25
N GLY A 218 1.91 8.89 5.82
CA GLY A 218 3.02 7.95 5.72
C GLY A 218 3.46 7.37 7.06
N ARG A 219 3.43 8.17 8.14
CA ARG A 219 3.88 7.77 9.47
C ARG A 219 2.74 7.27 10.36
N SER A 220 1.80 8.15 10.70
CA SER A 220 0.74 7.83 11.67
C SER A 220 -0.36 7.00 11.05
N GLY A 221 -0.75 7.27 9.79
CA GLY A 221 -1.75 6.50 9.05
C GLY A 221 -1.32 5.05 8.84
N SER A 222 -0.08 4.82 8.44
CA SER A 222 0.51 3.47 8.33
C SER A 222 0.60 2.77 9.68
N ALA A 223 1.02 3.49 10.74
CA ALA A 223 1.11 2.94 12.09
C ALA A 223 -0.29 2.52 12.62
N PHE A 224 -1.34 3.28 12.33
CA PHE A 224 -2.71 2.92 12.69
C PHE A 224 -3.16 1.64 11.99
N ALA A 225 -2.88 1.52 10.69
CA ALA A 225 -3.19 0.32 9.93
C ALA A 225 -2.43 -0.90 10.46
N ALA A 226 -1.13 -0.74 10.75
CA ALA A 226 -0.30 -1.81 11.30
C ALA A 226 -0.78 -2.27 12.69
N GLN A 227 -1.01 -1.33 13.61
CA GLN A 227 -1.44 -1.65 14.98
C GLN A 227 -2.81 -2.33 15.00
N ILE A 228 -3.80 -1.77 14.31
CA ILE A 228 -5.15 -2.36 14.24
C ILE A 228 -5.11 -3.71 13.50
N GLY A 229 -4.32 -3.79 12.41
CA GLY A 229 -4.16 -5.02 11.65
C GLY A 229 -3.54 -6.15 12.48
N THR A 230 -2.51 -5.84 13.29
CA THR A 230 -1.92 -6.81 14.21
C THR A 230 -2.92 -7.24 15.29
N MET A 231 -3.63 -6.29 15.92
CA MET A 231 -4.66 -6.62 16.92
C MET A 231 -5.79 -7.48 16.33
N LYS A 232 -6.09 -7.33 15.04
CA LYS A 232 -7.07 -8.17 14.37
C LYS A 232 -6.52 -9.56 14.09
N LEU A 233 -5.26 -9.66 13.68
CA LEU A 233 -4.58 -10.93 13.43
C LEU A 233 -4.45 -11.78 14.70
N THR A 234 -4.21 -11.13 15.86
CA THR A 234 -4.13 -11.78 17.19
C THR A 234 -5.48 -11.98 17.85
N GLU A 235 -6.59 -11.75 17.13
CA GLU A 235 -7.97 -11.88 17.61
C GLU A 235 -8.34 -10.96 18.79
N GLU A 236 -7.49 -9.97 19.14
CA GLU A 236 -7.75 -9.02 20.23
C GLU A 236 -9.02 -8.19 19.95
N ILE A 237 -9.31 -7.85 18.69
CA ILE A 237 -10.50 -7.10 18.31
C ILE A 237 -11.77 -7.93 18.52
N ASP A 238 -11.71 -9.23 18.24
CA ASP A 238 -12.85 -10.13 18.43
C ASP A 238 -13.04 -10.44 19.92
N ALA A 239 -11.95 -10.56 20.70
CA ALA A 239 -12.02 -10.62 22.15
C ALA A 239 -12.68 -9.36 22.75
N MET A 240 -12.37 -8.15 22.25
CA MET A 240 -13.07 -6.92 22.68
C MET A 240 -14.56 -6.98 22.42
N ARG A 241 -14.99 -7.50 21.27
CA ARG A 241 -16.42 -7.64 20.93
C ARG A 241 -17.13 -8.62 21.85
N THR A 242 -16.49 -9.74 22.19
CA THR A 242 -17.10 -10.75 23.07
C THR A 242 -17.32 -10.25 24.49
N ILE A 243 -16.47 -9.35 24.99
CA ILE A 243 -16.64 -8.70 26.31
C ILE A 243 -17.51 -7.44 26.25
N GLY A 244 -18.14 -7.13 25.08
CA GLY A 244 -19.05 -6.02 24.93
C GLY A 244 -18.39 -4.64 24.73
N VAL A 245 -17.08 -4.59 24.46
CA VAL A 245 -16.36 -3.32 24.15
C VAL A 245 -16.38 -3.06 22.66
N SER A 246 -16.89 -1.90 22.24
CA SER A 246 -16.87 -1.49 20.83
C SER A 246 -15.44 -1.16 20.38
N PRO A 247 -14.86 -1.87 19.39
CA PRO A 247 -13.54 -1.54 18.85
C PRO A 247 -13.49 -0.14 18.24
N ILE A 248 -14.59 0.34 17.68
CA ILE A 248 -14.68 1.70 17.11
C ILE A 248 -14.50 2.73 18.20
N GLU A 249 -15.24 2.61 19.31
CA GLU A 249 -15.15 3.55 20.44
C GLU A 249 -13.78 3.50 21.13
N ALA A 250 -13.23 2.29 21.30
CA ALA A 250 -12.01 2.09 22.07
C ALA A 250 -10.72 2.38 21.27
N LEU A 251 -10.69 2.07 19.97
CA LEU A 251 -9.48 2.12 19.16
C LEU A 251 -9.53 3.20 18.08
N VAL A 252 -10.64 3.33 17.35
CA VAL A 252 -10.71 4.20 16.17
C VAL A 252 -10.93 5.65 16.58
N ILE A 253 -11.94 5.93 17.42
CA ILE A 253 -12.30 7.30 17.79
C ILE A 253 -11.14 8.08 18.42
N PRO A 254 -10.36 7.56 19.37
CA PRO A 254 -9.22 8.30 19.93
C PRO A 254 -8.17 8.65 18.88
N ARG A 255 -7.93 7.77 17.88
CA ARG A 255 -7.00 8.02 16.77
C ARG A 255 -7.50 9.11 15.83
N VAL A 256 -8.76 9.03 15.46
CA VAL A 256 -9.42 10.02 14.59
C VAL A 256 -9.44 11.38 15.24
N LEU A 257 -9.85 11.47 16.51
CA LEU A 257 -9.87 12.74 17.25
C LEU A 257 -8.48 13.33 17.40
N ALA A 258 -7.48 12.50 17.73
CA ALA A 258 -6.09 12.95 17.83
C ALA A 258 -5.58 13.53 16.50
N ALA A 259 -5.84 12.85 15.38
CA ALA A 259 -5.44 13.34 14.07
C ALA A 259 -6.16 14.64 13.69
N VAL A 260 -7.47 14.73 13.90
CA VAL A 260 -8.28 15.93 13.61
C VAL A 260 -7.82 17.13 14.41
N LEU A 261 -7.49 16.95 15.71
CA LEU A 261 -7.03 18.01 16.58
C LEU A 261 -5.59 18.44 16.32
N MET A 262 -4.72 17.47 16.00
CA MET A 262 -3.30 17.77 15.82
C MET A 262 -2.96 18.30 14.43
N MET A 263 -3.74 17.96 13.39
CA MET A 263 -3.45 18.41 12.03
C MET A 263 -3.41 19.93 11.85
N PRO A 264 -4.33 20.73 12.38
CA PRO A 264 -4.22 22.19 12.30
C PRO A 264 -2.95 22.73 12.97
N LEU A 265 -2.60 22.21 14.13
CA LEU A 265 -1.41 22.61 14.88
C LEU A 265 -0.12 22.26 14.13
N LEU A 266 -0.05 21.05 13.60
CA LEU A 266 1.09 20.58 12.81
C LEU A 266 1.20 21.30 11.46
N GLY A 267 0.07 21.58 10.80
CA GLY A 267 0.02 22.33 9.54
C GLY A 267 0.49 23.76 9.71
N PHE A 268 0.04 24.42 10.78
CA PHE A 268 0.51 25.76 11.13
C PHE A 268 2.02 25.76 11.49
N TYR A 269 2.46 24.81 12.31
CA TYR A 269 3.88 24.63 12.63
C TYR A 269 4.73 24.41 11.36
N ALA A 270 4.28 23.56 10.43
CA ALA A 270 4.93 23.32 9.17
C ALA A 270 5.03 24.59 8.31
N ALA A 271 3.96 25.38 8.23
CA ALA A 271 3.96 26.64 7.52
C ALA A 271 4.99 27.63 8.10
N VAL A 272 5.04 27.74 9.43
CA VAL A 272 6.05 28.58 10.12
C VAL A 272 7.47 28.12 9.82
N CYS A 273 7.74 26.80 9.91
CA CYS A 273 9.06 26.26 9.57
C CYS A 273 9.42 26.51 8.09
N SER A 274 8.46 26.41 7.18
CA SER A 274 8.65 26.71 5.75
C SER A 274 8.99 28.19 5.52
N ILE A 275 8.29 29.09 6.16
CA ILE A 275 8.58 30.54 6.12
C ILE A 275 9.98 30.84 6.64
N ILE A 276 10.38 30.22 7.76
CA ILE A 276 11.73 30.38 8.32
C ILE A 276 12.78 29.87 7.31
N GLY A 277 12.53 28.74 6.64
CA GLY A 277 13.40 28.22 5.59
C GLY A 277 13.52 29.19 4.41
N GLY A 278 12.42 29.75 3.95
CA GLY A 278 12.40 30.77 2.90
C GLY A 278 13.13 32.06 3.29
N ALA A 279 12.94 32.54 4.52
CA ALA A 279 13.64 33.71 5.05
C ALA A 279 15.15 33.48 5.20
N PHE A 280 15.55 32.27 5.60
CA PHE A 280 16.96 31.88 5.66
C PHE A 280 17.61 31.97 4.26
N LEU A 281 16.97 31.40 3.24
CA LEU A 281 17.48 31.51 1.87
C LEU A 281 17.46 32.97 1.37
N GLY A 282 16.38 33.72 1.64
CA GLY A 282 16.25 35.11 1.26
C GLY A 282 17.41 35.98 1.78
N SER A 283 17.87 35.70 3.00
CA SER A 283 19.01 36.40 3.59
C SER A 283 20.35 36.06 2.95
N MET A 284 20.51 34.84 2.39
CA MET A 284 21.75 34.39 1.77
C MET A 284 21.84 34.75 0.25
N THR A 285 20.71 34.72 -0.45
CA THR A 285 20.69 34.78 -1.93
C THR A 285 20.11 36.06 -2.45
N LEU A 286 19.16 36.68 -1.76
CA LEU A 286 18.45 37.90 -2.19
C LEU A 286 18.91 39.15 -1.44
N GLU A 287 19.87 39.04 -0.53
CA GLU A 287 20.37 40.12 0.33
C GLU A 287 19.25 40.80 1.17
N ILE A 288 18.13 40.09 1.36
CA ILE A 288 17.00 40.58 2.16
C ILE A 288 17.23 40.19 3.62
N PRO A 289 17.34 41.14 4.57
CA PRO A 289 17.51 40.79 5.98
C PRO A 289 16.39 39.87 6.48
N PHE A 290 16.74 38.86 7.28
CA PHE A 290 15.82 37.84 7.79
C PHE A 290 14.54 38.44 8.43
N PHE A 291 14.71 39.45 9.29
CA PHE A 291 13.57 40.10 9.94
C PHE A 291 12.71 40.91 8.97
N THR A 292 13.31 41.49 7.94
CA THR A 292 12.57 42.20 6.87
C THR A 292 11.70 41.23 6.07
N PHE A 293 12.19 40.02 5.84
CA PHE A 293 11.41 38.96 5.20
C PHE A 293 10.16 38.61 6.02
N LEU A 294 10.34 38.42 7.35
CA LEU A 294 9.23 38.08 8.24
C LEU A 294 8.21 39.23 8.40
N SER A 295 8.67 40.48 8.53
CA SER A 295 7.76 41.64 8.65
C SER A 295 6.96 41.84 7.36
N ARG A 296 7.59 41.61 6.20
CA ARG A 296 6.91 41.69 4.90
C ARG A 296 5.80 40.65 4.75
N ILE A 297 6.00 39.42 5.28
CA ILE A 297 4.93 38.40 5.27
C ILE A 297 3.71 38.87 6.06
N GLN A 298 3.91 39.50 7.22
CA GLN A 298 2.79 40.00 8.03
C GLN A 298 1.99 41.11 7.30
N GLU A 299 2.65 41.90 6.48
CA GLU A 299 2.00 42.96 5.69
C GLU A 299 1.24 42.43 4.48
N VAL A 300 1.77 41.40 3.84
CA VAL A 300 1.33 40.96 2.50
C VAL A 300 0.42 39.75 2.54
N VAL A 301 0.58 38.85 3.51
CA VAL A 301 -0.23 37.65 3.58
C VAL A 301 -1.53 37.95 4.30
N PRO A 302 -2.68 37.87 3.61
CA PRO A 302 -3.96 38.15 4.22
C PRO A 302 -4.35 37.04 5.19
N LEU A 303 -5.06 37.39 6.25
CA LEU A 303 -5.44 36.48 7.32
C LEU A 303 -6.33 35.31 6.83
N HIS A 304 -7.07 35.51 5.73
CA HIS A 304 -7.88 34.43 5.15
C HIS A 304 -7.05 33.27 4.60
N ASP A 305 -5.81 33.48 4.13
CA ASP A 305 -4.93 32.39 3.68
C ASP A 305 -4.58 31.45 4.85
N VAL A 306 -4.40 31.98 6.06
CA VAL A 306 -4.21 31.16 7.27
C VAL A 306 -5.48 30.36 7.58
N TRP A 307 -6.65 31.00 7.46
CA TRP A 307 -7.91 30.31 7.72
C TRP A 307 -8.21 29.21 6.69
N VAL A 308 -7.86 29.40 5.43
CA VAL A 308 -7.97 28.37 4.40
C VAL A 308 -7.18 27.11 4.81
N GLY A 309 -5.91 27.28 5.21
CA GLY A 309 -5.11 26.16 5.70
C GLY A 309 -5.71 25.50 6.95
N MET A 310 -6.13 26.32 7.92
CA MET A 310 -6.69 25.82 9.19
C MET A 310 -8.01 25.05 9.02
N VAL A 311 -8.86 25.41 8.06
CA VAL A 311 -10.12 24.71 7.76
C VAL A 311 -9.89 23.39 7.02
N LYS A 312 -8.92 23.34 6.11
CA LYS A 312 -8.54 22.12 5.40
C LYS A 312 -7.94 21.06 6.35
N ALA A 313 -7.14 21.48 7.29
CA ALA A 313 -6.31 20.61 8.13
C ALA A 313 -7.12 19.54 8.91
N PRO A 314 -8.19 19.84 9.63
CA PRO A 314 -9.00 18.82 10.33
C PRO A 314 -9.57 17.76 9.39
N VAL A 315 -9.97 18.19 8.19
CA VAL A 315 -10.55 17.29 7.19
C VAL A 315 -9.49 16.32 6.67
N PHE A 316 -8.27 16.79 6.43
CA PHE A 316 -7.15 15.93 6.05
C PHE A 316 -6.77 14.96 7.18
N GLY A 317 -6.77 15.42 8.42
CA GLY A 317 -6.57 14.57 9.60
C GLY A 317 -7.62 13.47 9.70
N LEU A 318 -8.88 13.81 9.45
CA LEU A 318 -9.98 12.87 9.42
C LEU A 318 -9.76 11.78 8.36
N ILE A 319 -9.43 12.18 7.12
CA ILE A 319 -9.17 11.24 6.01
C ILE A 319 -8.03 10.30 6.34
N VAL A 320 -6.90 10.83 6.79
CA VAL A 320 -5.72 10.03 7.11
C VAL A 320 -6.01 8.99 8.19
N ALA A 321 -6.66 9.42 9.27
CA ALA A 321 -6.98 8.53 10.37
C ALA A 321 -8.04 7.49 10.00
N LEU A 322 -9.10 7.89 9.27
CA LEU A 322 -10.14 6.98 8.81
C LEU A 322 -9.56 5.92 7.89
N THR A 323 -8.77 6.32 6.89
CA THR A 323 -8.17 5.40 5.92
C THR A 323 -7.22 4.41 6.61
N GLY A 324 -6.36 4.90 7.52
CA GLY A 324 -5.46 4.06 8.30
C GLY A 324 -6.21 3.04 9.15
N CYS A 325 -7.21 3.49 9.91
CA CYS A 325 -8.01 2.60 10.74
C CYS A 325 -8.86 1.62 9.91
N TYR A 326 -9.43 2.08 8.80
CA TYR A 326 -10.22 1.24 7.89
C TYR A 326 -9.39 0.10 7.31
N GLN A 327 -8.22 0.42 6.76
CA GLN A 327 -7.33 -0.60 6.19
C GLN A 327 -6.84 -1.60 7.25
N GLY A 328 -6.53 -1.15 8.47
CA GLY A 328 -6.20 -2.05 9.57
C GLY A 328 -7.35 -3.01 9.91
N MET A 329 -8.59 -2.54 9.90
CA MET A 329 -9.78 -3.37 10.13
C MET A 329 -10.06 -4.36 8.97
N GLN A 330 -9.47 -4.18 7.78
CA GLN A 330 -9.63 -5.07 6.64
C GLN A 330 -8.63 -6.22 6.60
N VAL A 331 -7.64 -6.26 7.47
CA VAL A 331 -6.65 -7.35 7.54
C VAL A 331 -7.35 -8.69 7.76
N LYS A 332 -6.95 -9.72 6.98
CA LYS A 332 -7.48 -11.09 7.05
C LYS A 332 -6.31 -12.08 6.93
N GLY A 333 -6.19 -12.97 7.86
CA GLY A 333 -5.47 -14.22 7.72
C GLY A 333 -3.98 -14.22 8.08
N ASN A 334 -3.11 -13.36 7.54
CA ASN A 334 -1.66 -13.46 7.75
C ASN A 334 -0.95 -12.12 7.96
N SER A 335 0.32 -12.18 8.41
CA SER A 335 1.14 -10.98 8.65
C SER A 335 1.56 -10.25 7.36
N GLU A 336 1.62 -10.95 6.23
CA GLU A 336 1.90 -10.34 4.92
C GLU A 336 0.81 -9.33 4.54
N GLU A 337 -0.45 -9.67 4.82
CA GLU A 337 -1.58 -8.78 4.56
C GLU A 337 -1.52 -7.51 5.42
N VAL A 338 -0.98 -7.56 6.64
CA VAL A 338 -0.74 -6.36 7.45
C VAL A 338 0.17 -5.38 6.71
N GLY A 339 1.29 -5.89 6.13
CA GLY A 339 2.20 -5.08 5.32
C GLY A 339 1.51 -4.47 4.09
N LEU A 340 0.73 -5.26 3.37
CA LEU A 340 -0.03 -4.80 2.20
C LEU A 340 -1.03 -3.71 2.59
N ARG A 341 -1.82 -3.91 3.65
CA ARG A 341 -2.82 -2.96 4.13
C ARG A 341 -2.22 -1.67 4.66
N THR A 342 -1.04 -1.70 5.29
CA THR A 342 -0.32 -0.49 5.69
C THR A 342 0.09 0.36 4.50
N THR A 343 0.60 -0.26 3.44
CA THR A 343 0.94 0.44 2.19
C THR A 343 -0.30 1.01 1.51
N MET A 344 -1.38 0.23 1.42
CA MET A 344 -2.66 0.69 0.87
C MET A 344 -3.25 1.87 1.66
N ALA A 345 -3.13 1.87 2.98
CA ALA A 345 -3.57 2.98 3.83
C ALA A 345 -2.88 4.30 3.46
N VAL A 346 -1.56 4.27 3.28
CA VAL A 346 -0.78 5.45 2.89
C VAL A 346 -1.17 5.96 1.52
N VAL A 347 -1.16 5.08 0.51
CA VAL A 347 -1.47 5.45 -0.87
C VAL A 347 -2.88 6.03 -0.99
N GLN A 348 -3.85 5.38 -0.35
CA GLN A 348 -5.24 5.81 -0.39
C GLN A 348 -5.46 7.14 0.36
N ALA A 349 -4.82 7.31 1.53
CA ALA A 349 -4.91 8.56 2.28
C ALA A 349 -4.32 9.73 1.50
N ILE A 350 -3.12 9.59 0.93
CA ILE A 350 -2.46 10.62 0.13
C ILE A 350 -3.30 10.96 -1.10
N PHE A 351 -3.80 9.96 -1.82
CA PHE A 351 -4.65 10.18 -2.99
C PHE A 351 -5.90 10.99 -2.63
N MET A 352 -6.62 10.61 -1.57
CA MET A 352 -7.84 11.30 -1.14
C MET A 352 -7.55 12.73 -0.67
N VAL A 353 -6.44 12.94 0.04
CA VAL A 353 -6.02 14.27 0.49
C VAL A 353 -5.73 15.18 -0.71
N ILE A 354 -4.96 14.71 -1.71
CA ILE A 354 -4.62 15.52 -2.90
C ILE A 354 -5.87 15.86 -3.71
N VAL A 355 -6.78 14.87 -3.91
CA VAL A 355 -8.04 15.12 -4.63
C VAL A 355 -8.88 16.16 -3.91
N LEU A 356 -9.01 16.04 -2.59
CA LEU A 356 -9.80 16.97 -1.81
C LEU A 356 -9.14 18.35 -1.70
N ASP A 357 -7.81 18.43 -1.67
CA ASP A 357 -7.10 19.69 -1.70
C ASP A 357 -7.38 20.46 -2.99
N ALA A 358 -7.40 19.78 -4.14
CA ALA A 358 -7.79 20.38 -5.41
C ALA A 358 -9.23 20.94 -5.39
N PHE A 359 -10.17 20.19 -4.76
CA PHE A 359 -11.54 20.70 -4.58
C PHE A 359 -11.59 21.94 -3.67
N PHE A 360 -10.85 21.94 -2.56
CA PHE A 360 -10.77 23.09 -1.69
C PHE A 360 -10.15 24.30 -2.37
N ALA A 361 -9.10 24.11 -3.19
CA ALA A 361 -8.46 25.20 -3.92
C ALA A 361 -9.45 25.91 -4.85
N VAL A 362 -10.26 25.15 -5.61
CA VAL A 362 -11.31 25.71 -6.46
C VAL A 362 -12.41 26.35 -5.61
N PHE A 363 -12.89 25.69 -4.58
CA PHE A 363 -13.95 26.17 -3.72
C PHE A 363 -13.62 27.50 -3.05
N PHE A 364 -12.43 27.64 -2.45
CA PHE A 364 -12.04 28.89 -1.81
C PHE A 364 -11.79 30.02 -2.81
N THR A 365 -11.41 29.71 -4.04
CA THR A 365 -11.31 30.71 -5.11
C THR A 365 -12.69 31.25 -5.50
N GLU A 366 -13.71 30.40 -5.65
CA GLU A 366 -15.09 30.81 -5.94
C GLU A 366 -15.73 31.60 -4.79
N VAL A 367 -15.37 31.32 -3.54
CA VAL A 367 -15.84 32.07 -2.36
C VAL A 367 -15.17 33.46 -2.27
N GLY A 368 -14.21 33.80 -3.14
CA GLY A 368 -13.52 35.07 -3.12
C GLY A 368 -12.34 35.16 -2.14
N TRP A 369 -11.86 34.00 -1.68
CA TRP A 369 -10.65 33.89 -0.86
C TRP A 369 -9.45 33.43 -1.71
N GLY A 370 -9.46 33.77 -3.01
CA GLY A 370 -8.44 33.43 -4.00
C GLY A 370 -7.16 34.27 -3.94
#